data_070877c3a4a403c6e2bb8ec489453463
#
_entry.id   070877c3a4a403c6e2bb8ec489453463
#
_cell.length_a   1.000
_cell.length_b   1.000
_cell.length_c   1.000
_cell.angle_alpha   90.00
_cell.angle_beta   90.00
_cell.angle_gamma   90.00
#
_symmetry.space_group_name_H-M   'P 1'
#
loop_
_entity.id
_entity.type
_entity.pdbx_description
1 polymer ?
#
loop_
_entity_poly.entity_id
_entity_poly.type
_entity_poly.pdbx_seq_one_letter_code
_entity_poly.pdbx_strand_id
1 'polypeptide(L)'
;MKKAIAKILIVSGEPAGIGLDLCVELAYKKFDAEISILTNCIALLDRARLQKKKIKILTKPTLHAGKGGLQIIDVPYEKKVIPGKIEKFNSLAQLSAIDIAVNACIEKKYDALVTLPVNKKILSSSGGKFTGHTEYISRLCGTQNKEVMLLVNNNNFRVALVTTHIALADVPKSITKNKLEQTIKTLNNDLINNFKIKRPKITITGLNPHAGEGGEFGTEEKRIIMPVINKLIGEGLYLTGPIPADTAFTEKYMKQTDSFLAMYHDQGLAPFKALSFNHGVNTTLGLPIIRTSVDHGTALNLVGSKKINANSFFESIALAITLTKNKKI
;
A
#
# COMPACT_ATOMS: atom_id res chain seq x y z
N MET A 1 -3.00 -13.72 28.85
CA MET A 1 -3.53 -14.22 27.56
C MET A 1 -2.40 -14.28 26.55
N LYS A 2 -2.17 -15.42 25.85
CA LYS A 2 -1.21 -15.50 24.76
C LYS A 2 -1.64 -14.51 23.64
N LYS A 3 -0.82 -13.54 23.30
CA LYS A 3 -1.08 -12.62 22.17
C LYS A 3 -1.30 -13.47 20.90
N ALA A 4 -2.45 -13.33 20.25
CA ALA A 4 -2.74 -14.06 19.01
C ALA A 4 -1.70 -13.68 17.95
N ILE A 5 -1.04 -14.69 17.38
CA ILE A 5 -0.03 -14.52 16.33
C ILE A 5 -0.70 -13.97 15.07
N ALA A 6 -0.12 -12.95 14.46
CA ALA A 6 -0.61 -12.40 13.19
C ALA A 6 -0.28 -13.37 12.04
N LYS A 7 -1.22 -13.57 11.12
CA LYS A 7 -1.06 -14.40 9.92
C LYS A 7 -1.05 -13.49 8.68
N ILE A 8 0.10 -13.38 8.05
CA ILE A 8 0.33 -12.48 6.93
C ILE A 8 0.45 -13.30 5.64
N LEU A 9 -0.28 -12.90 4.61
CA LEU A 9 -0.19 -13.49 3.29
C LEU A 9 0.48 -12.51 2.32
N ILE A 10 1.50 -12.98 1.61
CA ILE A 10 2.26 -12.18 0.65
C ILE A 10 1.97 -12.69 -0.76
N VAL A 11 1.68 -11.80 -1.70
CA VAL A 11 1.68 -12.10 -3.13
C VAL A 11 2.96 -11.58 -3.75
N SER A 12 3.75 -12.46 -4.37
CA SER A 12 5.10 -12.15 -4.87
C SER A 12 5.14 -11.20 -6.08
N GLY A 13 3.99 -10.91 -6.70
CA GLY A 13 3.88 -9.97 -7.81
C GLY A 13 4.44 -10.50 -9.13
N GLU A 14 5.04 -9.61 -9.93
CA GLU A 14 5.63 -9.96 -11.23
C GLU A 14 6.84 -10.90 -11.07
N PRO A 15 6.75 -12.13 -11.59
CA PRO A 15 7.81 -13.12 -11.37
C PRO A 15 9.14 -12.77 -12.06
N ALA A 16 9.10 -11.99 -13.15
CA ALA A 16 10.29 -11.51 -13.83
C ALA A 16 10.97 -10.34 -13.10
N GLY A 17 10.26 -9.68 -12.16
CA GLY A 17 10.74 -8.54 -11.37
C GLY A 17 11.43 -8.94 -10.08
N ILE A 18 11.72 -7.94 -9.24
CA ILE A 18 12.41 -8.11 -7.95
C ILE A 18 11.53 -8.71 -6.84
N GLY A 19 10.23 -8.96 -7.09
CA GLY A 19 9.34 -9.52 -6.06
C GLY A 19 9.85 -10.84 -5.50
N LEU A 20 10.33 -11.76 -6.34
CA LEU A 20 10.94 -13.01 -5.91
C LEU A 20 12.25 -12.79 -5.15
N ASP A 21 13.04 -11.79 -5.54
CA ASP A 21 14.28 -11.42 -4.82
C ASP A 21 13.96 -10.98 -3.40
N LEU A 22 12.94 -10.13 -3.23
CA LEU A 22 12.48 -9.67 -1.93
C LEU A 22 11.97 -10.83 -1.07
N CYS A 23 11.26 -11.80 -1.66
CA CYS A 23 10.85 -13.02 -0.97
C CYS A 23 12.05 -13.86 -0.49
N VAL A 24 13.14 -13.91 -1.27
CA VAL A 24 14.38 -14.56 -0.84
C VAL A 24 15.04 -13.80 0.33
N GLU A 25 15.03 -12.46 0.31
CA GLU A 25 15.52 -11.64 1.42
C GLU A 25 14.71 -11.87 2.71
N LEU A 26 13.39 -12.03 2.58
CA LEU A 26 12.51 -12.33 3.71
C LEU A 26 12.95 -13.58 4.49
N ALA A 27 13.49 -14.60 3.81
CA ALA A 27 13.93 -15.83 4.46
C ALA A 27 14.93 -15.59 5.62
N TYR A 28 15.62 -14.46 5.61
CA TYR A 28 16.67 -14.11 6.59
C TYR A 28 16.25 -12.97 7.55
N LYS A 29 15.04 -12.45 7.43
CA LYS A 29 14.51 -11.40 8.31
C LYS A 29 13.49 -12.00 9.27
N LYS A 30 13.69 -11.87 10.57
CA LYS A 30 12.74 -12.35 11.60
C LYS A 30 11.53 -11.43 11.73
N PHE A 31 10.35 -12.02 11.87
CA PHE A 31 9.09 -11.33 12.20
C PHE A 31 8.30 -12.11 13.27
N ASP A 32 7.59 -11.38 14.13
CA ASP A 32 6.66 -11.96 15.12
C ASP A 32 5.29 -12.19 14.49
N ALA A 33 5.26 -13.06 13.48
CA ALA A 33 4.08 -13.42 12.69
C ALA A 33 4.28 -14.77 11.98
N GLU A 34 3.19 -15.44 11.63
CA GLU A 34 3.18 -16.49 10.61
C GLU A 34 3.10 -15.81 9.24
N ILE A 35 4.02 -16.14 8.33
CA ILE A 35 4.08 -15.52 7.00
C ILE A 35 4.06 -16.61 5.94
N SER A 36 3.08 -16.53 5.03
CA SER A 36 2.99 -17.39 3.86
C SER A 36 3.12 -16.56 2.57
N ILE A 37 3.72 -17.13 1.55
CA ILE A 37 3.95 -16.48 0.25
C ILE A 37 3.20 -17.26 -0.82
N LEU A 38 2.30 -16.60 -1.55
CA LEU A 38 1.70 -17.07 -2.79
C LEU A 38 2.65 -16.80 -3.95
N THR A 39 3.27 -17.86 -4.46
CA THR A 39 4.23 -17.79 -5.57
C THR A 39 4.50 -19.17 -6.15
N ASN A 40 5.15 -19.24 -7.30
CA ASN A 40 5.64 -20.50 -7.82
C ASN A 40 6.94 -20.93 -7.09
N CYS A 41 6.91 -22.12 -6.52
CA CYS A 41 8.00 -22.67 -5.72
C CYS A 41 9.30 -22.80 -6.52
N ILE A 42 9.22 -23.30 -7.77
CA ILE A 42 10.38 -23.50 -8.64
C ILE A 42 11.01 -22.15 -9.00
N ALA A 43 10.19 -21.16 -9.40
CA ALA A 43 10.67 -19.83 -9.73
C ALA A 43 11.37 -19.15 -8.55
N LEU A 44 10.85 -19.33 -7.31
CA LEU A 44 11.46 -18.80 -6.11
C LEU A 44 12.81 -19.49 -5.79
N LEU A 45 12.89 -20.81 -5.93
CA LEU A 45 14.15 -21.55 -5.73
C LEU A 45 15.21 -21.18 -6.78
N ASP A 46 14.81 -21.00 -8.04
CA ASP A 46 15.71 -20.53 -9.10
C ASP A 46 16.23 -19.11 -8.80
N ARG A 47 15.35 -18.23 -8.25
CA ARG A 47 15.75 -16.89 -7.83
C ARG A 47 16.73 -16.93 -6.66
N ALA A 48 16.54 -17.81 -5.68
CA ALA A 48 17.47 -17.98 -4.57
C ALA A 48 18.84 -18.48 -5.05
N ARG A 49 18.88 -19.40 -6.04
CA ARG A 49 20.12 -19.85 -6.69
C ARG A 49 20.84 -18.70 -7.39
N LEU A 50 20.11 -17.85 -8.13
CA LEU A 50 20.66 -16.68 -8.80
C LEU A 50 21.31 -15.70 -7.80
N GLN A 51 20.70 -15.51 -6.63
CA GLN A 51 21.24 -14.70 -5.53
C GLN A 51 22.33 -15.42 -4.70
N LYS A 52 22.66 -16.67 -5.02
CA LYS A 52 23.57 -17.52 -4.23
C LYS A 52 23.13 -17.68 -2.76
N LYS A 53 21.82 -17.70 -2.52
CA LYS A 53 21.23 -17.87 -1.18
C LYS A 53 20.57 -19.25 -1.05
N LYS A 54 20.69 -19.86 0.15
CA LYS A 54 20.09 -21.16 0.47
C LYS A 54 18.79 -20.91 1.22
N ILE A 55 17.64 -21.25 0.62
CA ILE A 55 16.34 -21.22 1.29
C ILE A 55 15.77 -22.63 1.43
N LYS A 56 14.93 -22.82 2.45
CA LYS A 56 14.21 -24.07 2.71
C LYS A 56 12.71 -23.80 2.67
N ILE A 57 11.97 -24.60 1.91
CA ILE A 57 10.51 -24.56 1.93
C ILE A 57 10.00 -25.31 3.14
N LEU A 58 9.15 -24.65 3.94
CA LEU A 58 8.55 -25.19 5.14
C LEU A 58 7.22 -25.86 4.78
N THR A 59 6.98 -27.04 5.35
CA THR A 59 5.76 -27.85 5.09
C THR A 59 4.59 -27.47 5.98
N LYS A 60 4.83 -26.75 7.09
CA LYS A 60 3.81 -26.35 8.07
C LYS A 60 3.92 -24.86 8.40
N PRO A 61 2.80 -24.18 8.66
CA PRO A 61 2.81 -22.83 9.19
C PRO A 61 3.59 -22.75 10.49
N THR A 62 4.51 -21.81 10.56
CA THR A 62 5.33 -21.58 11.75
C THR A 62 5.63 -20.09 11.89
N LEU A 63 5.97 -19.67 13.11
CA LEU A 63 6.47 -18.33 13.36
C LEU A 63 7.70 -18.04 12.47
N HIS A 64 7.73 -16.90 11.81
CA HIS A 64 8.76 -16.57 10.83
C HIS A 64 10.10 -16.24 11.48
N ALA A 65 10.95 -17.25 11.55
CA ALA A 65 12.18 -17.19 12.34
C ALA A 65 13.35 -16.44 11.67
N GLY A 66 13.29 -16.18 10.35
CA GLY A 66 14.38 -15.53 9.61
C GLY A 66 15.66 -16.38 9.50
N LYS A 67 15.53 -17.72 9.51
CA LYS A 67 16.63 -18.69 9.46
C LYS A 67 16.69 -19.47 8.14
N GLY A 68 16.39 -18.79 7.03
CA GLY A 68 16.38 -19.38 5.69
C GLY A 68 15.12 -20.16 5.33
N GLY A 69 14.13 -20.27 6.23
CA GLY A 69 12.87 -20.99 5.99
C GLY A 69 11.75 -20.07 5.46
N LEU A 70 11.02 -20.53 4.45
CA LEU A 70 9.85 -19.85 3.90
C LEU A 70 8.68 -20.81 3.77
N GLN A 71 7.49 -20.38 4.16
CA GLN A 71 6.26 -21.10 3.87
C GLN A 71 5.69 -20.62 2.54
N ILE A 72 5.44 -21.54 1.62
CA ILE A 72 4.96 -21.26 0.28
C ILE A 72 3.59 -21.91 0.09
N ILE A 73 2.67 -21.16 -0.49
CA ILE A 73 1.47 -21.66 -1.14
C ILE A 73 1.77 -21.63 -2.62
N ASP A 74 1.97 -22.81 -3.21
CA ASP A 74 2.43 -22.92 -4.60
C ASP A 74 1.34 -22.47 -5.57
N VAL A 75 1.74 -21.64 -6.52
CA VAL A 75 0.90 -21.18 -7.64
C VAL A 75 1.57 -21.66 -8.93
N PRO A 76 0.96 -22.61 -9.64
CA PRO A 76 1.59 -23.17 -10.84
C PRO A 76 1.73 -22.09 -11.92
N TYR A 77 2.92 -22.05 -12.54
CA TYR A 77 3.20 -21.19 -13.69
C TYR A 77 3.16 -22.02 -14.97
N GLU A 78 2.61 -21.42 -16.04
CA GLU A 78 2.54 -22.05 -17.35
C GLU A 78 3.93 -22.24 -17.97
N LYS A 79 4.81 -21.25 -17.78
CA LYS A 79 6.18 -21.27 -18.32
C LYS A 79 7.21 -20.88 -17.29
N LYS A 80 8.45 -21.35 -17.53
CA LYS A 80 9.62 -20.98 -16.75
C LYS A 80 9.83 -19.46 -16.81
N VAL A 81 10.12 -18.86 -15.65
CA VAL A 81 10.38 -17.43 -15.53
C VAL A 81 11.78 -17.10 -16.03
N ILE A 82 11.89 -16.09 -16.86
CA ILE A 82 13.16 -15.49 -17.27
C ILE A 82 13.38 -14.22 -16.45
N PRO A 83 14.36 -14.18 -15.53
CA PRO A 83 14.63 -13.00 -14.71
C PRO A 83 14.86 -11.75 -15.58
N GLY A 84 14.19 -10.64 -15.22
CA GLY A 84 14.31 -9.37 -15.96
C GLY A 84 13.50 -9.27 -17.26
N LYS A 85 12.93 -10.38 -17.76
CA LYS A 85 12.16 -10.40 -19.02
C LYS A 85 10.68 -10.69 -18.74
N ILE A 86 9.84 -9.67 -18.87
CA ILE A 86 8.40 -9.81 -18.69
C ILE A 86 7.79 -10.62 -19.85
N GLU A 87 6.97 -11.60 -19.50
CA GLU A 87 6.21 -12.43 -20.45
C GLU A 87 4.77 -12.62 -19.96
N LYS A 88 3.83 -12.70 -20.91
CA LYS A 88 2.38 -12.79 -20.57
C LYS A 88 1.92 -14.15 -20.05
N PHE A 89 2.69 -15.20 -20.26
CA PHE A 89 2.26 -16.58 -19.99
C PHE A 89 1.84 -16.83 -18.53
N ASN A 90 2.50 -16.20 -17.57
CA ASN A 90 2.23 -16.39 -16.16
C ASN A 90 1.29 -15.32 -15.55
N SER A 91 0.66 -14.49 -16.37
CA SER A 91 -0.20 -13.39 -15.92
C SER A 91 -1.48 -13.86 -15.25
N LEU A 92 -2.11 -14.94 -15.75
CA LEU A 92 -3.29 -15.52 -15.12
C LEU A 92 -2.96 -16.09 -13.74
N ALA A 93 -1.79 -16.71 -13.57
CA ALA A 93 -1.33 -17.19 -12.29
C ALA A 93 -1.11 -16.03 -11.29
N GLN A 94 -0.61 -14.87 -11.75
CA GLN A 94 -0.48 -13.68 -10.91
C GLN A 94 -1.85 -13.15 -10.47
N LEU A 95 -2.84 -13.07 -11.36
CA LEU A 95 -4.22 -12.68 -11.02
C LEU A 95 -4.85 -13.66 -10.04
N SER A 96 -4.74 -14.97 -10.32
CA SER A 96 -5.24 -16.01 -9.42
C SER A 96 -4.62 -15.91 -8.02
N ALA A 97 -3.33 -15.61 -7.91
CA ALA A 97 -2.67 -15.41 -6.62
C ALA A 97 -3.28 -14.22 -5.85
N ILE A 98 -3.64 -13.13 -6.53
CA ILE A 98 -4.30 -11.98 -5.89
C ILE A 98 -5.71 -12.39 -5.44
N ASP A 99 -6.48 -13.08 -6.28
CA ASP A 99 -7.84 -13.54 -5.96
C ASP A 99 -7.84 -14.47 -4.74
N ILE A 100 -6.96 -15.46 -4.72
CA ILE A 100 -6.77 -16.38 -3.59
C ILE A 100 -6.43 -15.59 -2.32
N ALA A 101 -5.51 -14.63 -2.41
CA ALA A 101 -5.05 -13.87 -1.26
C ALA A 101 -6.17 -12.99 -0.67
N VAL A 102 -6.91 -12.29 -1.52
CA VAL A 102 -8.02 -11.43 -1.09
C VAL A 102 -9.11 -12.27 -0.42
N ASN A 103 -9.52 -13.38 -1.06
CA ASN A 103 -10.54 -14.27 -0.50
C ASN A 103 -10.09 -14.87 0.84
N ALA A 104 -8.83 -15.29 0.95
CA ALA A 104 -8.29 -15.84 2.21
C ALA A 104 -8.30 -14.80 3.34
N CYS A 105 -8.13 -13.51 3.04
CA CYS A 105 -8.24 -12.43 4.01
C CYS A 105 -9.71 -12.10 4.36
N ILE A 106 -10.62 -12.11 3.38
CA ILE A 106 -12.07 -11.93 3.62
C ILE A 106 -12.61 -13.05 4.52
N GLU A 107 -12.21 -14.28 4.26
CA GLU A 107 -12.56 -15.48 5.05
C GLU A 107 -11.82 -15.56 6.40
N LYS A 108 -10.97 -14.57 6.73
CA LYS A 108 -10.18 -14.51 7.97
C LYS A 108 -9.23 -15.70 8.18
N LYS A 109 -8.86 -16.41 7.10
CA LYS A 109 -7.78 -17.43 7.13
C LYS A 109 -6.42 -16.76 7.34
N TYR A 110 -6.27 -15.54 6.80
CA TYR A 110 -5.15 -14.63 7.01
C TYR A 110 -5.66 -13.27 7.49
N ASP A 111 -4.85 -12.58 8.28
CA ASP A 111 -5.21 -11.32 8.92
C ASP A 111 -4.92 -10.11 8.02
N ALA A 112 -3.89 -10.21 7.16
CA ALA A 112 -3.47 -9.13 6.28
C ALA A 112 -2.81 -9.65 5.00
N LEU A 113 -2.92 -8.83 3.94
CA LEU A 113 -2.33 -9.03 2.62
C LEU A 113 -1.19 -8.04 2.41
N VAL A 114 -0.03 -8.56 1.98
CA VAL A 114 1.09 -7.75 1.48
C VAL A 114 1.27 -8.03 -0.01
N THR A 115 1.23 -7.00 -0.85
CA THR A 115 1.39 -7.16 -2.30
C THR A 115 2.72 -6.59 -2.78
N LEU A 116 3.45 -7.38 -3.56
CA LEU A 116 4.65 -6.95 -4.28
C LEU A 116 4.29 -6.47 -5.71
N PRO A 117 5.16 -5.72 -6.39
CA PRO A 117 4.82 -5.03 -7.63
C PRO A 117 4.45 -5.98 -8.76
N VAL A 118 3.51 -5.57 -9.60
CA VAL A 118 3.13 -6.26 -10.85
C VAL A 118 3.32 -5.38 -12.06
N ASN A 119 3.38 -5.99 -13.24
CA ASN A 119 3.32 -5.26 -14.50
C ASN A 119 1.86 -5.05 -14.92
N LYS A 120 1.37 -3.81 -14.76
CA LYS A 120 -0.02 -3.46 -15.08
C LYS A 120 -0.40 -3.77 -16.53
N LYS A 121 0.48 -3.47 -17.50
CA LYS A 121 0.22 -3.66 -18.93
C LYS A 121 -0.02 -5.13 -19.27
N ILE A 122 0.78 -6.03 -18.69
CA ILE A 122 0.65 -7.48 -18.93
C ILE A 122 -0.65 -8.01 -18.31
N LEU A 123 -0.94 -7.66 -17.05
CA LEU A 123 -2.16 -8.13 -16.38
C LEU A 123 -3.43 -7.61 -17.08
N SER A 124 -3.42 -6.37 -17.56
CA SER A 124 -4.56 -5.81 -18.31
C SER A 124 -4.78 -6.53 -19.66
N SER A 125 -3.72 -7.00 -20.32
CA SER A 125 -3.81 -7.70 -21.63
C SER A 125 -4.26 -9.15 -21.50
N SER A 126 -4.35 -9.71 -20.31
CA SER A 126 -4.65 -11.14 -20.07
C SER A 126 -6.14 -11.43 -19.82
N GLY A 127 -7.02 -10.55 -20.28
CA GLY A 127 -8.48 -10.73 -20.21
C GLY A 127 -9.11 -10.28 -18.87
N GLY A 128 -8.32 -9.89 -17.89
CA GLY A 128 -8.81 -9.32 -16.64
C GLY A 128 -8.94 -7.79 -16.73
N LYS A 129 -10.00 -7.20 -16.16
CA LYS A 129 -10.11 -5.73 -16.01
C LYS A 129 -9.17 -5.24 -14.91
N PHE A 130 -7.85 -5.50 -15.05
CA PHE A 130 -6.84 -5.08 -14.09
C PHE A 130 -6.37 -3.66 -14.39
N THR A 131 -6.80 -2.70 -13.61
CA THR A 131 -6.41 -1.28 -13.72
C THR A 131 -5.29 -0.89 -12.74
N GLY A 132 -5.09 -1.71 -11.71
CA GLY A 132 -4.11 -1.58 -10.65
C GLY A 132 -4.50 -2.45 -9.46
N HIS A 133 -3.55 -2.70 -8.55
CA HIS A 133 -3.84 -3.51 -7.35
C HIS A 133 -4.98 -2.92 -6.51
N THR A 134 -4.97 -1.62 -6.28
CA THR A 134 -5.94 -0.93 -5.41
C THR A 134 -7.35 -1.10 -5.95
N GLU A 135 -7.57 -0.77 -7.21
CA GLU A 135 -8.87 -0.87 -7.87
C GLU A 135 -9.33 -2.33 -8.03
N TYR A 136 -8.39 -3.22 -8.36
CA TYR A 136 -8.68 -4.64 -8.52
C TYR A 136 -9.11 -5.27 -7.19
N ILE A 137 -8.36 -5.04 -6.11
CA ILE A 137 -8.64 -5.56 -4.77
C ILE A 137 -9.93 -4.93 -4.21
N SER A 138 -10.13 -3.63 -4.40
CA SER A 138 -11.37 -2.94 -3.99
C SER A 138 -12.61 -3.55 -4.65
N ARG A 139 -12.51 -3.92 -5.94
CA ARG A 139 -13.58 -4.62 -6.66
C ARG A 139 -13.85 -6.00 -6.07
N LEU A 140 -12.82 -6.80 -5.78
CA LEU A 140 -12.98 -8.11 -5.14
C LEU A 140 -13.61 -8.00 -3.74
N CYS A 141 -13.33 -6.91 -3.03
CA CYS A 141 -13.90 -6.61 -1.72
C CYS A 141 -15.29 -5.97 -1.76
N GLY A 142 -15.84 -5.62 -2.93
CA GLY A 142 -17.13 -4.91 -3.06
C GLY A 142 -17.11 -3.47 -2.54
N THR A 143 -15.94 -2.81 -2.53
CA THR A 143 -15.75 -1.47 -1.93
C THR A 143 -15.28 -0.41 -2.93
N GLN A 144 -15.61 -0.59 -4.22
CA GLN A 144 -15.17 0.33 -5.28
C GLN A 144 -15.49 1.79 -4.95
N ASN A 145 -14.56 2.67 -5.30
CA ASN A 145 -14.60 4.12 -5.09
C ASN A 145 -14.58 4.57 -3.61
N LYS A 146 -14.35 3.65 -2.65
CA LYS A 146 -14.19 3.98 -1.22
C LYS A 146 -12.75 3.88 -0.77
N GLU A 147 -11.88 3.31 -1.61
CA GLU A 147 -10.47 3.12 -1.33
C GLU A 147 -9.73 4.46 -1.29
N VAL A 148 -8.86 4.59 -0.30
CA VAL A 148 -7.96 5.73 -0.13
C VAL A 148 -6.53 5.22 -0.03
N MET A 149 -5.65 5.78 -0.85
CA MET A 149 -4.21 5.52 -0.74
C MET A 149 -3.66 6.29 0.45
N LEU A 150 -3.01 5.59 1.37
CA LEU A 150 -2.26 6.17 2.48
C LEU A 150 -0.81 5.69 2.42
N LEU A 151 0.10 6.63 2.34
CA LEU A 151 1.52 6.39 2.47
C LEU A 151 1.94 6.56 3.93
N VAL A 152 2.73 5.62 4.43
CA VAL A 152 3.20 5.60 5.82
C VAL A 152 4.70 5.31 5.85
N ASN A 153 5.47 6.03 6.66
CA ASN A 153 6.85 5.68 6.93
C ASN A 153 7.03 5.12 8.35
N ASN A 154 8.23 4.68 8.66
CA ASN A 154 8.60 4.14 9.97
C ASN A 154 8.53 5.15 11.13
N ASN A 155 8.51 6.46 10.85
CA ASN A 155 8.36 7.54 11.83
C ASN A 155 6.90 8.00 12.01
N ASN A 156 5.94 7.21 11.51
CA ASN A 156 4.52 7.56 11.54
C ASN A 156 4.13 8.81 10.74
N PHE A 157 4.96 9.29 9.83
CA PHE A 157 4.57 10.30 8.86
C PHE A 157 3.61 9.66 7.85
N ARG A 158 2.41 10.23 7.73
CA ARG A 158 1.32 9.67 6.92
C ARG A 158 0.80 10.72 5.96
N VAL A 159 0.66 10.32 4.68
CA VAL A 159 0.10 11.17 3.64
C VAL A 159 -0.95 10.39 2.86
N ALA A 160 -2.19 10.84 2.91
CA ALA A 160 -3.29 10.33 2.09
C ALA A 160 -3.52 11.22 0.87
N LEU A 161 -4.16 10.66 -0.16
CA LEU A 161 -4.40 11.34 -1.43
C LEU A 161 -5.90 11.34 -1.77
N VAL A 162 -6.41 12.49 -2.22
CA VAL A 162 -7.78 12.60 -2.78
C VAL A 162 -7.82 12.05 -4.20
N THR A 163 -6.82 12.40 -5.02
CA THR A 163 -6.66 11.87 -6.37
C THR A 163 -5.28 11.23 -6.53
N THR A 164 -5.21 10.15 -7.32
CA THR A 164 -3.98 9.37 -7.51
C THR A 164 -3.48 9.46 -8.96
N HIS A 165 -3.63 8.43 -9.75
CA HIS A 165 -3.03 8.26 -11.08
C HIS A 165 -3.91 8.86 -12.19
N ILE A 166 -4.14 10.16 -12.16
CA ILE A 166 -4.86 10.91 -13.21
C ILE A 166 -3.98 12.03 -13.74
N ALA A 167 -4.27 12.51 -14.94
CA ALA A 167 -3.56 13.66 -15.51
C ALA A 167 -3.77 14.90 -14.64
N LEU A 168 -2.74 15.75 -14.51
CA LEU A 168 -2.81 16.96 -13.68
C LEU A 168 -3.97 17.88 -14.09
N ALA A 169 -4.24 17.99 -15.40
CA ALA A 169 -5.35 18.78 -15.94
C ALA A 169 -6.73 18.29 -15.49
N ASP A 170 -6.85 17.01 -15.11
CA ASP A 170 -8.13 16.41 -14.66
C ASP A 170 -8.30 16.50 -13.14
N VAL A 171 -7.27 16.87 -12.39
CA VAL A 171 -7.30 16.92 -10.92
C VAL A 171 -8.40 17.87 -10.42
N PRO A 172 -8.50 19.14 -10.86
CA PRO A 172 -9.51 20.06 -10.34
C PRO A 172 -10.95 19.52 -10.53
N LYS A 173 -11.24 18.95 -11.70
CA LYS A 173 -12.55 18.36 -12.01
C LYS A 173 -12.85 17.10 -11.19
N SER A 174 -11.82 16.37 -10.81
CA SER A 174 -11.94 15.13 -10.04
C SER A 174 -12.15 15.37 -8.54
N ILE A 175 -11.86 16.57 -8.04
CA ILE A 175 -12.09 16.96 -6.65
C ILE A 175 -13.52 17.50 -6.53
N THR A 176 -14.42 16.64 -6.09
CA THR A 176 -15.81 16.99 -5.79
C THR A 176 -16.07 16.97 -4.29
N LYS A 177 -17.12 17.67 -3.83
CA LYS A 177 -17.53 17.66 -2.41
C LYS A 177 -17.72 16.24 -1.89
N ASN A 178 -18.44 15.41 -2.65
CA ASN A 178 -18.72 14.02 -2.26
C ASN A 178 -17.44 13.18 -2.15
N LYS A 179 -16.53 13.27 -3.15
CA LYS A 179 -15.28 12.52 -3.12
C LYS A 179 -14.39 12.96 -1.96
N LEU A 180 -14.24 14.27 -1.74
CA LEU A 180 -13.43 14.79 -0.65
C LEU A 180 -14.00 14.37 0.71
N GLU A 181 -15.30 14.52 0.93
CA GLU A 181 -15.98 14.09 2.15
C GLU A 181 -15.79 12.60 2.41
N GLN A 182 -16.03 11.76 1.40
CA GLN A 182 -15.83 10.32 1.51
C GLN A 182 -14.37 9.97 1.83
N THR A 183 -13.40 10.61 1.16
CA THR A 183 -11.96 10.38 1.42
C THR A 183 -11.59 10.73 2.85
N ILE A 184 -12.05 11.89 3.37
CA ILE A 184 -11.77 12.31 4.74
C ILE A 184 -12.40 11.34 5.74
N LYS A 185 -13.66 10.94 5.54
CA LYS A 185 -14.36 9.99 6.42
C LYS A 185 -13.69 8.62 6.41
N THR A 186 -13.30 8.11 5.24
CA THR A 186 -12.56 6.85 5.12
C THR A 186 -11.22 6.93 5.86
N LEU A 187 -10.44 7.99 5.62
CA LEU A 187 -9.16 8.22 6.31
C LEU A 187 -9.34 8.28 7.82
N ASN A 188 -10.26 9.11 8.32
CA ASN A 188 -10.54 9.25 9.74
C ASN A 188 -10.92 7.90 10.39
N ASN A 189 -11.84 7.16 9.77
CA ASN A 189 -12.31 5.88 10.28
C ASN A 189 -11.19 4.84 10.36
N ASP A 190 -10.35 4.76 9.34
CA ASP A 190 -9.22 3.82 9.34
C ASP A 190 -8.12 4.23 10.33
N LEU A 191 -7.85 5.52 10.51
CA LEU A 191 -6.95 6.02 11.55
C LEU A 191 -7.44 5.62 12.95
N ILE A 192 -8.74 5.66 13.22
CA ILE A 192 -9.33 5.20 14.47
C ILE A 192 -9.26 3.67 14.58
N ASN A 193 -9.77 2.95 13.59
CA ASN A 193 -10.01 1.52 13.69
C ASN A 193 -8.75 0.67 13.51
N ASN A 194 -7.91 1.03 12.54
CA ASN A 194 -6.72 0.27 12.17
C ASN A 194 -5.45 0.80 12.83
N PHE A 195 -5.29 2.15 12.95
CA PHE A 195 -4.11 2.77 13.58
C PHE A 195 -4.29 3.06 15.07
N LYS A 196 -5.52 2.91 15.61
CA LYS A 196 -5.87 3.17 17.04
C LYS A 196 -5.60 4.61 17.50
N ILE A 197 -5.71 5.56 16.59
CA ILE A 197 -5.64 6.99 16.92
C ILE A 197 -7.05 7.45 17.31
N LYS A 198 -7.29 7.66 18.60
CA LYS A 198 -8.66 7.94 19.13
C LYS A 198 -9.30 9.20 18.55
N ARG A 199 -8.52 10.24 18.29
CA ARG A 199 -8.96 11.54 17.75
C ARG A 199 -7.99 11.98 16.66
N PRO A 200 -8.09 11.43 15.43
CA PRO A 200 -7.13 11.74 14.37
C PRO A 200 -7.13 13.22 14.01
N LYS A 201 -5.97 13.85 14.04
CA LYS A 201 -5.76 15.21 13.56
C LYS A 201 -5.33 15.14 12.10
N ILE A 202 -6.21 15.55 11.17
CA ILE A 202 -5.96 15.50 9.75
C ILE A 202 -5.71 16.90 9.22
N THR A 203 -4.51 17.12 8.66
CA THR A 203 -4.17 18.39 7.98
C THR A 203 -4.41 18.24 6.50
N ILE A 204 -5.23 19.12 5.93
CA ILE A 204 -5.69 19.08 4.54
C ILE A 204 -5.00 20.21 3.78
N THR A 205 -4.34 19.88 2.67
CA THR A 205 -3.72 20.89 1.81
C THR A 205 -4.77 21.59 0.93
N GLY A 206 -4.49 22.81 0.50
CA GLY A 206 -5.19 23.41 -0.64
C GLY A 206 -4.83 22.70 -1.95
N LEU A 207 -5.62 22.94 -2.99
CA LEU A 207 -5.31 22.52 -4.35
C LEU A 207 -4.38 23.53 -5.05
N ASN A 208 -4.75 24.80 -4.91
CA ASN A 208 -4.09 25.92 -5.59
C ASN A 208 -2.95 26.52 -4.76
N PRO A 209 -2.02 27.27 -5.38
CA PRO A 209 -1.01 28.02 -4.66
C PRO A 209 -1.63 28.90 -3.56
N HIS A 210 -0.96 29.02 -2.42
CA HIS A 210 -1.43 29.80 -1.25
C HIS A 210 -2.85 29.39 -0.77
N ALA A 211 -3.26 28.13 -1.02
CA ALA A 211 -4.62 27.65 -0.77
C ALA A 211 -5.70 28.54 -1.39
N GLY A 212 -5.43 29.00 -2.63
CA GLY A 212 -6.33 29.80 -3.46
C GLY A 212 -6.36 31.31 -3.12
N GLU A 213 -5.64 31.76 -2.07
CA GLU A 213 -5.55 33.19 -1.64
C GLU A 213 -6.87 33.97 -1.78
N GLY A 214 -7.89 33.49 -1.06
CA GLY A 214 -9.21 34.11 -1.10
C GLY A 214 -9.97 33.96 -2.43
N GLY A 215 -9.43 33.20 -3.40
CA GLY A 215 -10.01 32.95 -4.72
C GLY A 215 -9.28 33.62 -5.87
N GLU A 216 -8.14 34.24 -5.61
CA GLU A 216 -7.29 34.88 -6.66
C GLU A 216 -6.59 33.82 -7.53
N PHE A 217 -6.14 32.70 -6.93
CA PHE A 217 -5.46 31.61 -7.64
C PHE A 217 -6.35 30.39 -7.87
N GLY A 218 -7.67 30.57 -7.83
CA GLY A 218 -8.62 29.47 -8.01
C GLY A 218 -9.72 29.52 -6.96
N THR A 219 -10.82 28.84 -7.22
CA THR A 219 -12.01 28.90 -6.36
C THR A 219 -12.36 27.57 -5.68
N GLU A 220 -11.59 26.52 -5.94
CA GLU A 220 -11.83 25.15 -5.45
C GLU A 220 -11.83 25.09 -3.92
N GLU A 221 -10.93 25.84 -3.27
CA GLU A 221 -10.90 25.95 -1.82
C GLU A 221 -12.19 26.51 -1.29
N LYS A 222 -12.68 27.62 -1.86
CA LYS A 222 -13.88 28.33 -1.45
C LYS A 222 -15.16 27.56 -1.75
N ARG A 223 -15.21 26.90 -2.92
CA ARG A 223 -16.43 26.22 -3.43
C ARG A 223 -16.55 24.77 -2.97
N ILE A 224 -15.44 24.09 -2.71
CA ILE A 224 -15.41 22.65 -2.44
C ILE A 224 -14.73 22.35 -1.10
N ILE A 225 -13.44 22.73 -0.94
CA ILE A 225 -12.62 22.22 0.15
C ILE A 225 -13.07 22.77 1.52
N MET A 226 -13.16 24.08 1.66
CA MET A 226 -13.60 24.73 2.91
C MET A 226 -15.01 24.31 3.35
N PRO A 227 -16.03 24.29 2.45
CA PRO A 227 -17.36 23.80 2.82
C PRO A 227 -17.38 22.37 3.36
N VAL A 228 -16.57 21.45 2.78
CA VAL A 228 -16.47 20.07 3.25
C VAL A 228 -15.76 20.00 4.61
N ILE A 229 -14.64 20.72 4.77
CA ILE A 229 -13.92 20.78 6.05
C ILE A 229 -14.83 21.30 7.16
N ASN A 230 -15.51 22.44 6.95
CA ASN A 230 -16.39 23.05 7.93
C ASN A 230 -17.56 22.13 8.32
N LYS A 231 -18.16 21.46 7.34
CA LYS A 231 -19.20 20.45 7.59
C LYS A 231 -18.70 19.35 8.51
N LEU A 232 -17.53 18.77 8.19
CA LEU A 232 -16.98 17.63 8.94
C LEU A 232 -16.44 18.02 10.31
N ILE A 233 -15.95 19.26 10.50
CA ILE A 233 -15.65 19.80 11.83
C ILE A 233 -16.93 19.88 12.66
N GLY A 234 -18.05 20.34 12.06
CA GLY A 234 -19.35 20.34 12.71
C GLY A 234 -19.87 18.93 13.06
N GLU A 235 -19.42 17.89 12.34
CA GLU A 235 -19.67 16.48 12.67
C GLU A 235 -18.69 15.92 13.73
N GLY A 236 -17.73 16.72 14.24
CA GLY A 236 -16.81 16.37 15.33
C GLY A 236 -15.45 15.82 14.87
N LEU A 237 -15.08 15.94 13.59
CA LEU A 237 -13.74 15.57 13.14
C LEU A 237 -12.71 16.67 13.45
N TYR A 238 -11.48 16.26 13.72
CA TYR A 238 -10.36 17.18 13.99
C TYR A 238 -9.59 17.46 12.69
N LEU A 239 -10.03 18.48 11.97
CA LEU A 239 -9.48 18.88 10.68
C LEU A 239 -8.81 20.25 10.77
N THR A 240 -7.69 20.40 10.07
CA THR A 240 -7.00 21.69 9.89
C THR A 240 -6.79 21.90 8.39
N GLY A 241 -7.16 23.07 7.86
CA GLY A 241 -6.96 23.39 6.43
C GLY A 241 -8.10 24.26 5.87
N PRO A 242 -8.03 24.55 4.55
CA PRO A 242 -6.93 24.17 3.65
C PRO A 242 -5.63 24.94 3.98
N ILE A 243 -4.51 24.23 4.07
CA ILE A 243 -3.18 24.80 4.28
C ILE A 243 -2.44 24.87 2.94
N PRO A 244 -1.70 25.96 2.64
CA PRO A 244 -0.82 25.98 1.47
C PRO A 244 0.14 24.81 1.47
N ALA A 245 0.25 24.10 0.33
CA ALA A 245 0.99 22.84 0.26
C ALA A 245 2.51 23.02 0.49
N ASP A 246 3.06 24.15 0.11
CA ASP A 246 4.47 24.53 0.32
C ASP A 246 4.85 24.66 1.80
N THR A 247 3.90 24.99 2.66
CA THR A 247 4.11 25.14 4.11
C THR A 247 3.53 24.00 4.95
N ALA A 248 2.64 23.19 4.37
CA ALA A 248 1.93 22.13 5.11
C ALA A 248 2.87 21.06 5.71
N PHE A 249 3.98 20.74 5.04
CA PHE A 249 4.91 19.68 5.46
C PHE A 249 6.08 20.20 6.32
N THR A 250 5.94 21.38 6.94
CA THR A 250 6.93 21.93 7.88
C THR A 250 6.88 21.21 9.22
N GLU A 251 7.94 21.31 10.00
CA GLU A 251 8.07 20.69 11.32
C GLU A 251 6.91 21.08 12.26
N LYS A 252 6.44 22.33 12.18
CA LYS A 252 5.30 22.85 12.94
C LYS A 252 4.04 21.99 12.71
N TYR A 253 3.68 21.76 11.47
CA TYR A 253 2.50 20.96 11.13
C TYR A 253 2.73 19.47 11.36
N MET A 254 3.93 18.95 11.07
CA MET A 254 4.24 17.53 11.29
C MET A 254 4.07 17.11 12.76
N LYS A 255 4.42 17.96 13.71
CA LYS A 255 4.24 17.69 15.17
C LYS A 255 2.78 17.67 15.63
N GLN A 256 1.86 18.25 14.85
CA GLN A 256 0.45 18.41 15.23
C GLN A 256 -0.50 17.54 14.41
N THR A 257 0.01 16.79 13.44
CA THR A 257 -0.76 16.09 12.43
C THR A 257 -0.55 14.59 12.53
N ASP A 258 -1.63 13.84 12.60
CA ASP A 258 -1.60 12.37 12.53
C ASP A 258 -1.56 11.87 11.09
N SER A 259 -2.21 12.60 10.16
CA SER A 259 -2.14 12.33 8.72
C SER A 259 -2.38 13.60 7.92
N PHE A 260 -1.60 13.80 6.87
CA PHE A 260 -1.87 14.79 5.84
C PHE A 260 -2.84 14.21 4.80
N LEU A 261 -3.67 15.08 4.22
CA LEU A 261 -4.48 14.77 3.05
C LEU A 261 -4.12 15.75 1.94
N ALA A 262 -3.43 15.23 0.92
CA ALA A 262 -3.07 15.99 -0.28
C ALA A 262 -4.12 15.82 -1.39
N MET A 263 -4.31 16.88 -2.19
CA MET A 263 -5.33 16.87 -3.23
C MET A 263 -4.94 15.99 -4.42
N TYR A 264 -3.65 15.88 -4.74
CA TYR A 264 -3.16 15.09 -5.86
C TYR A 264 -1.82 14.43 -5.58
N HIS A 265 -1.47 13.50 -6.46
CA HIS A 265 -0.35 12.58 -6.32
C HIS A 265 0.96 13.30 -5.96
N ASP A 266 1.48 14.17 -6.81
CA ASP A 266 2.82 14.76 -6.61
C ASP A 266 2.86 15.78 -5.48
N GLN A 267 1.71 16.39 -5.13
CA GLN A 267 1.61 17.26 -3.96
C GLN A 267 1.92 16.50 -2.65
N GLY A 268 1.49 15.25 -2.56
CA GLY A 268 1.71 14.41 -1.39
C GLY A 268 2.98 13.56 -1.47
N LEU A 269 3.26 12.98 -2.64
CA LEU A 269 4.38 12.03 -2.78
C LEU A 269 5.75 12.69 -2.83
N ALA A 270 5.88 13.88 -3.39
CA ALA A 270 7.18 14.57 -3.43
C ALA A 270 7.73 14.80 -2.02
N PRO A 271 7.00 15.45 -1.07
CA PRO A 271 7.47 15.59 0.31
C PRO A 271 7.57 14.25 1.04
N PHE A 272 6.64 13.31 0.79
CA PHE A 272 6.71 11.99 1.41
C PHE A 272 8.00 11.26 1.04
N LYS A 273 8.35 11.21 -0.25
CA LYS A 273 9.58 10.53 -0.70
C LYS A 273 10.85 11.24 -0.27
N ALA A 274 10.84 12.57 -0.22
CA ALA A 274 11.99 13.33 0.30
C ALA A 274 12.30 12.96 1.76
N LEU A 275 11.27 12.73 2.59
CA LEU A 275 11.41 12.41 4.01
C LEU A 275 11.48 10.90 4.32
N SER A 276 11.11 10.03 3.36
CA SER A 276 10.86 8.61 3.61
C SER A 276 11.51 7.68 2.58
N PHE A 277 12.54 8.13 1.89
CA PHE A 277 13.17 7.37 0.80
C PHE A 277 13.57 5.95 1.27
N ASN A 278 13.12 4.92 0.53
CA ASN A 278 13.29 3.49 0.83
C ASN A 278 12.55 2.95 2.09
N HIS A 279 11.79 3.78 2.81
CA HIS A 279 11.02 3.35 3.99
C HIS A 279 9.51 3.58 3.84
N GLY A 280 9.07 4.01 2.67
CA GLY A 280 7.67 4.22 2.38
C GLY A 280 6.91 2.90 2.24
N VAL A 281 5.72 2.86 2.83
CA VAL A 281 4.72 1.79 2.69
C VAL A 281 3.45 2.41 2.14
N ASN A 282 2.90 1.79 1.11
CA ASN A 282 1.56 2.13 0.64
C ASN A 282 0.55 1.19 1.31
N THR A 283 -0.48 1.73 1.95
CA THR A 283 -1.61 0.96 2.47
C THR A 283 -2.91 1.47 1.86
N THR A 284 -3.84 0.55 1.60
CA THR A 284 -5.16 0.89 1.05
C THR A 284 -6.19 0.89 2.17
N LEU A 285 -6.76 2.05 2.43
CA LEU A 285 -7.84 2.24 3.40
C LEU A 285 -9.20 2.01 2.75
N GLY A 286 -10.26 1.85 3.55
CA GLY A 286 -11.61 1.62 3.09
C GLY A 286 -11.90 0.19 2.62
N LEU A 287 -10.96 -0.73 2.82
CA LEU A 287 -11.13 -2.16 2.56
C LEU A 287 -11.58 -2.91 3.83
N PRO A 288 -12.36 -4.01 3.72
CA PRO A 288 -12.66 -4.88 4.87
C PRO A 288 -11.44 -5.66 5.36
N ILE A 289 -10.38 -5.74 4.55
CA ILE A 289 -9.11 -6.41 4.84
C ILE A 289 -7.99 -5.40 5.06
N ILE A 290 -6.93 -5.80 5.75
CA ILE A 290 -5.69 -5.02 5.82
C ILE A 290 -4.87 -5.33 4.57
N ARG A 291 -4.52 -4.29 3.81
CA ARG A 291 -3.64 -4.41 2.64
C ARG A 291 -2.51 -3.40 2.70
N THR A 292 -1.28 -3.88 2.66
CA THR A 292 -0.07 -3.05 2.53
C THR A 292 0.71 -3.44 1.28
N SER A 293 1.53 -2.55 0.78
CA SER A 293 2.42 -2.80 -0.36
C SER A 293 3.67 -1.94 -0.31
N VAL A 294 4.67 -2.35 -1.05
CA VAL A 294 5.90 -1.57 -1.26
C VAL A 294 5.63 -0.30 -2.08
N ASP A 295 6.49 0.69 -1.91
CA ASP A 295 6.44 1.98 -2.62
C ASP A 295 7.45 2.05 -3.80
N HIS A 296 7.62 0.94 -4.51
CA HIS A 296 8.47 0.86 -5.72
C HIS A 296 7.86 -0.08 -6.77
N GLY A 297 8.36 -0.04 -8.00
CA GLY A 297 7.91 -0.88 -9.11
C GLY A 297 8.65 -2.22 -9.20
N THR A 298 8.45 -2.91 -10.32
CA THR A 298 9.03 -4.25 -10.60
C THR A 298 10.55 -4.26 -10.75
N ALA A 299 11.19 -3.12 -10.99
CA ALA A 299 12.63 -2.90 -11.05
C ALA A 299 13.41 -4.02 -11.77
N LEU A 300 13.01 -4.34 -13.00
CA LEU A 300 13.51 -5.47 -13.80
C LEU A 300 15.04 -5.46 -13.98
N ASN A 301 15.63 -4.28 -14.05
CA ASN A 301 17.07 -4.07 -14.18
C ASN A 301 17.89 -4.42 -12.92
N LEU A 302 17.21 -4.59 -11.78
CA LEU A 302 17.87 -4.94 -10.50
C LEU A 302 17.77 -6.43 -10.16
N VAL A 303 17.02 -7.21 -10.94
CA VAL A 303 16.77 -8.63 -10.67
C VAL A 303 18.06 -9.42 -10.48
N GLY A 304 18.16 -10.18 -9.37
CA GLY A 304 19.34 -10.96 -9.00
C GLY A 304 20.54 -10.14 -8.53
N SER A 305 20.42 -8.81 -8.48
CA SER A 305 21.55 -7.96 -8.06
C SER A 305 21.62 -7.76 -6.55
N LYS A 306 22.83 -7.47 -6.03
CA LYS A 306 23.04 -7.09 -4.63
C LYS A 306 22.54 -5.67 -4.29
N LYS A 307 22.07 -4.90 -5.28
CA LYS A 307 21.60 -3.51 -5.12
C LYS A 307 20.14 -3.40 -4.69
N ILE A 308 19.44 -4.53 -4.56
CA ILE A 308 18.03 -4.56 -4.15
C ILE A 308 17.93 -4.12 -2.69
N ASN A 309 17.11 -3.10 -2.46
CA ASN A 309 16.77 -2.64 -1.12
C ASN A 309 15.42 -3.22 -0.69
N ALA A 310 15.40 -4.01 0.39
CA ALA A 310 14.20 -4.66 0.90
C ALA A 310 13.49 -3.88 2.03
N ASN A 311 13.95 -2.67 2.38
CA ASN A 311 13.41 -1.94 3.53
C ASN A 311 11.91 -1.67 3.39
N SER A 312 11.45 -1.08 2.28
CA SER A 312 10.01 -0.84 2.04
C SER A 312 9.17 -2.12 2.15
N PHE A 313 9.70 -3.26 1.71
CA PHE A 313 9.03 -4.55 1.86
C PHE A 313 8.96 -5.01 3.33
N PHE A 314 10.05 -4.91 4.06
CA PHE A 314 10.06 -5.27 5.48
C PHE A 314 9.15 -4.35 6.31
N GLU A 315 9.15 -3.05 6.00
CA GLU A 315 8.24 -2.07 6.62
C GLU A 315 6.76 -2.37 6.27
N SER A 316 6.47 -2.82 5.03
CA SER A 316 5.10 -3.18 4.65
C SER A 316 4.60 -4.40 5.44
N ILE A 317 5.45 -5.39 5.71
CA ILE A 317 5.13 -6.54 6.58
C ILE A 317 4.97 -6.07 8.03
N ALA A 318 5.88 -5.24 8.54
CA ALA A 318 5.82 -4.72 9.91
C ALA A 318 4.54 -3.90 10.15
N LEU A 319 4.14 -3.06 9.19
CA LEU A 319 2.89 -2.32 9.25
C LEU A 319 1.68 -3.27 9.24
N ALA A 320 1.65 -4.26 8.35
CA ALA A 320 0.57 -5.26 8.30
C ALA A 320 0.41 -5.99 9.64
N ILE A 321 1.51 -6.39 10.28
CA ILE A 321 1.51 -7.02 11.62
C ILE A 321 0.96 -6.05 12.66
N THR A 322 1.39 -4.79 12.65
CA THR A 322 0.93 -3.77 13.60
C THR A 322 -0.57 -3.53 13.49
N LEU A 323 -1.07 -3.32 12.26
CA LEU A 323 -2.49 -3.11 12.02
C LEU A 323 -3.34 -4.33 12.41
N THR A 324 -2.82 -5.54 12.16
CA THR A 324 -3.46 -6.79 12.62
C THR A 324 -3.56 -6.87 14.14
N LYS A 325 -2.46 -6.57 14.84
CA LYS A 325 -2.46 -6.57 16.31
C LYS A 325 -3.45 -5.54 16.86
N ASN A 326 -3.54 -4.39 16.23
CA ASN A 326 -4.51 -3.34 16.59
C ASN A 326 -5.97 -3.81 16.43
N LYS A 327 -6.31 -4.58 15.40
CA LYS A 327 -7.68 -5.10 15.19
C LYS A 327 -8.07 -6.20 16.20
N LYS A 328 -7.10 -6.89 16.80
CA LYS A 328 -7.34 -7.99 17.73
C LYS A 328 -7.44 -7.53 19.20
N ILE A 329 -7.23 -6.25 19.47
CA ILE A 329 -7.45 -5.59 20.77
C ILE A 329 -8.83 -4.94 20.78
#